data_753081c13e7bb59069f8f6dd8163f06c
#
_entry.id   753081c13e7bb59069f8f6dd8163f06c
#
_cell.length_a   1.000
_cell.length_b   1.000
_cell.length_c   1.000
_cell.angle_alpha   90.00
_cell.angle_beta   90.00
_cell.angle_gamma   90.00
#
_symmetry.space_group_name_H-M   'P 1'
#
loop_
_entity.id
_entity.type
_entity.pdbx_description
1 polymer ?
#
loop_
_entity_poly.entity_id
_entity_poly.type
_entity_poly.pdbx_seq_one_letter_code
_entity_poly.pdbx_strand_id
1 'polypeptide(L)'
;MDYVNPHHFVTNCISGKWKMTILHHIHHYGKIRFNETKKTLGVSEKVLSQQLKELTHDGLIERIQYNTIPLKVEYILTPLGEDLIPALDILYIWSVRRLASLNLPIDPDAFKVHTEMKYEDQLMDIMDTYKHKQHPEADANENVSHQ
;
A
#
# COMPACT_ATOMS: atom_id res chain seq x y z
N MET A 1 -21.00 -21.94 3.99
CA MET A 1 -19.68 -21.36 3.70
C MET A 1 -19.74 -19.89 4.05
N ASP A 2 -18.89 -19.46 4.95
CA ASP A 2 -18.82 -18.04 5.34
C ASP A 2 -17.95 -17.27 4.35
N TYR A 3 -18.56 -16.35 3.65
CA TYR A 3 -17.85 -15.50 2.69
C TYR A 3 -17.23 -14.30 3.40
N VAL A 4 -16.00 -13.95 3.02
CA VAL A 4 -15.34 -12.74 3.51
C VAL A 4 -15.72 -11.56 2.61
N ASN A 5 -16.17 -10.47 3.22
CA ASN A 5 -16.43 -9.23 2.50
C ASN A 5 -15.09 -8.54 2.17
N PRO A 6 -14.75 -8.33 0.87
CA PRO A 6 -13.49 -7.71 0.50
C PRO A 6 -13.29 -6.29 1.06
N HIS A 7 -14.34 -5.52 1.22
CA HIS A 7 -14.23 -4.19 1.84
C HIS A 7 -13.82 -4.27 3.31
N HIS A 8 -14.37 -5.23 4.05
CA HIS A 8 -13.97 -5.46 5.44
C HIS A 8 -12.53 -5.95 5.54
N PHE A 9 -12.12 -6.82 4.62
CA PHE A 9 -10.76 -7.35 4.56
C PHE A 9 -9.74 -6.22 4.37
N VAL A 10 -9.89 -5.40 3.33
CA VAL A 10 -8.95 -4.30 3.06
C VAL A 10 -8.98 -3.24 4.18
N THR A 11 -10.15 -2.96 4.73
CA THR A 11 -10.27 -2.01 5.83
C THR A 11 -9.43 -2.48 7.03
N ASN A 12 -9.48 -3.76 7.37
CA ASN A 12 -8.66 -4.31 8.44
C ASN A 12 -7.16 -4.19 8.17
N CYS A 13 -6.74 -4.27 6.91
CA CYS A 13 -5.33 -4.15 6.52
C CYS A 13 -4.81 -2.70 6.60
N ILE A 14 -5.65 -1.70 6.36
CA ILE A 14 -5.24 -0.29 6.23
C ILE A 14 -5.87 0.64 7.27
N SER A 15 -6.77 0.14 8.12
CA SER A 15 -7.37 0.93 9.19
C SER A 15 -6.34 1.25 10.27
N GLY A 16 -6.46 2.42 10.82
CA GLY A 16 -5.51 3.01 11.73
C GLY A 16 -4.96 4.29 11.12
N LYS A 17 -4.76 5.28 11.96
CA LYS A 17 -4.39 6.64 11.53
C LYS A 17 -3.13 6.69 10.65
N TRP A 18 -2.21 5.75 10.81
CA TRP A 18 -0.86 5.84 10.23
C TRP A 18 -0.50 4.76 9.23
N LYS A 19 -1.30 3.67 9.08
CA LYS A 19 -0.91 2.54 8.22
C LYS A 19 -0.69 2.93 6.77
N MET A 20 -1.63 3.66 6.15
CA MET A 20 -1.47 4.11 4.78
C MET A 20 -0.26 5.04 4.62
N THR A 21 -0.07 5.96 5.55
CA THR A 21 1.08 6.86 5.56
C THR A 21 2.40 6.09 5.68
N ILE A 22 2.47 5.09 6.55
CA ILE A 22 3.65 4.23 6.73
C ILE A 22 3.96 3.46 5.43
N LEU A 23 2.96 2.86 4.81
CA LEU A 23 3.13 2.13 3.55
C LEU A 23 3.69 3.03 2.43
N HIS A 24 3.14 4.23 2.28
CA HIS A 24 3.66 5.21 1.34
C HIS A 24 5.09 5.64 1.65
N HIS A 25 5.40 5.84 2.92
CA HIS A 25 6.73 6.23 3.37
C HIS A 25 7.78 5.16 3.04
N ILE A 26 7.45 3.88 3.29
CA ILE A 26 8.32 2.76 2.92
C ILE A 26 8.49 2.68 1.40
N HIS A 27 7.41 2.83 0.65
CA HIS A 27 7.47 2.80 -0.82
C HIS A 27 8.35 3.92 -1.37
N HIS A 28 8.24 5.12 -0.84
CA HIS A 28 9.02 6.27 -1.29
C HIS A 28 10.53 6.11 -1.02
N TYR A 29 10.90 5.63 0.16
CA TYR A 29 12.31 5.49 0.57
C TYR A 29 12.91 4.10 0.31
N GLY A 30 12.09 3.12 -0.05
CA GLY A 30 12.48 1.72 -0.23
C GLY A 30 12.59 0.93 1.07
N LYS A 31 12.98 1.58 2.12
CA LYS A 31 13.10 1.01 3.47
C LYS A 31 13.01 2.11 4.53
N ILE A 32 12.56 1.75 5.72
CA ILE A 32 12.50 2.68 6.86
C ILE A 32 13.11 2.07 8.11
N ARG A 33 13.55 2.93 9.01
CA ARG A 33 13.98 2.59 10.37
C ARG A 33 13.01 3.20 11.38
N PHE A 34 12.84 2.52 12.50
CA PHE A 34 11.88 2.90 13.54
C PHE A 34 12.05 4.34 14.05
N ASN A 35 13.25 4.68 14.52
CA ASN A 35 13.49 5.99 15.16
C ASN A 35 13.36 7.16 14.18
N GLU A 36 13.86 7.01 12.97
CA GLU A 36 13.75 8.03 11.92
C GLU A 36 12.29 8.25 11.52
N THR A 37 11.53 7.18 11.35
CA THR A 37 10.11 7.23 10.99
C THR A 37 9.29 7.85 12.12
N LYS A 38 9.54 7.46 13.36
CA LYS A 38 8.90 8.06 14.54
C LYS A 38 9.08 9.58 14.57
N LYS A 39 10.29 10.04 14.32
CA LYS A 39 10.63 11.46 14.29
C LYS A 39 9.96 12.18 13.12
N THR A 40 10.06 11.62 11.92
CA THR A 40 9.53 12.23 10.69
C THR A 40 8.00 12.36 10.74
N LEU A 41 7.31 11.32 11.20
CA LEU A 41 5.86 11.32 11.27
C LEU A 41 5.30 11.97 12.54
N GLY A 42 6.15 12.23 13.53
CA GLY A 42 5.70 12.79 14.82
C GLY A 42 4.75 11.86 15.58
N VAL A 43 4.91 10.56 15.44
CA VAL A 43 4.07 9.54 16.04
C VAL A 43 4.72 8.98 17.30
N SER A 44 3.90 8.55 18.28
CA SER A 44 4.44 7.94 19.49
C SER A 44 5.05 6.57 19.20
N GLU A 45 6.03 6.17 20.02
CA GLU A 45 6.66 4.86 19.93
C GLU A 45 5.64 3.72 20.02
N LYS A 46 4.69 3.81 20.95
CA LYS A 46 3.64 2.82 21.13
C LYS A 46 2.76 2.66 19.89
N VAL A 47 2.33 3.76 19.29
CA VAL A 47 1.48 3.75 18.09
C VAL A 47 2.24 3.20 16.91
N LEU A 48 3.47 3.69 16.65
CA LEU A 48 4.28 3.23 15.53
C LEU A 48 4.59 1.72 15.64
N SER A 49 5.00 1.27 16.83
CA SER A 49 5.27 -0.14 17.10
C SER A 49 4.05 -1.01 16.82
N GLN A 50 2.87 -0.59 17.25
CA GLN A 50 1.62 -1.34 17.02
C GLN A 50 1.26 -1.39 15.54
N GLN A 51 1.34 -0.26 14.83
CA GLN A 51 1.02 -0.21 13.40
C GLN A 51 1.99 -1.05 12.56
N LEU A 52 3.28 -1.01 12.85
CA LEU A 52 4.29 -1.84 12.16
C LEU A 52 4.07 -3.34 12.43
N LYS A 53 3.72 -3.70 13.66
CA LYS A 53 3.42 -5.09 14.01
C LYS A 53 2.20 -5.61 13.25
N GLU A 54 1.13 -4.83 13.15
CA GLU A 54 -0.07 -5.20 12.42
C GLU A 54 0.18 -5.31 10.91
N LEU A 55 0.90 -4.37 10.32
CA LEU A 55 1.29 -4.41 8.90
C LEU A 55 2.17 -5.64 8.59
N THR A 56 3.07 -6.00 9.49
CA THR A 56 3.91 -7.20 9.38
C THR A 56 3.05 -8.46 9.46
N HIS A 57 2.13 -8.51 10.41
CA HIS A 57 1.21 -9.64 10.58
C HIS A 57 0.34 -9.87 9.34
N ASP A 58 -0.13 -8.79 8.71
CA ASP A 58 -0.95 -8.85 7.49
C ASP A 58 -0.12 -9.12 6.22
N GLY A 59 1.19 -9.25 6.34
CA GLY A 59 2.09 -9.58 5.23
C GLY A 59 2.36 -8.43 4.26
N LEU A 60 2.04 -7.19 4.62
CA LEU A 60 2.24 -6.01 3.76
C LEU A 60 3.67 -5.46 3.86
N ILE A 61 4.31 -5.65 4.98
CA ILE A 61 5.71 -5.28 5.22
C ILE A 61 6.48 -6.43 5.84
N GLU A 62 7.80 -6.37 5.71
CA GLU A 62 8.73 -7.32 6.31
C GLU A 62 9.70 -6.57 7.22
N ARG A 63 9.90 -7.13 8.41
CA ARG A 63 10.89 -6.66 9.37
C ARG A 63 12.20 -7.41 9.15
N ILE A 64 13.27 -6.69 8.83
CA ILE A 64 14.61 -7.25 8.61
C ILE A 64 15.50 -6.84 9.76
N GLN A 65 16.03 -7.82 10.47
CA GLN A 65 17.01 -7.62 11.53
C GLN A 65 18.40 -8.03 11.04
N TYR A 66 19.36 -7.13 11.19
CA TYR A 66 20.76 -7.38 10.86
C TYR A 66 21.54 -7.72 12.13
N ASN A 67 22.41 -8.73 12.04
CA ASN A 67 23.29 -9.12 13.14
C ASN A 67 24.50 -8.19 13.24
N THR A 68 24.27 -6.96 13.63
CA THR A 68 25.28 -5.91 13.81
C THR A 68 25.27 -5.39 15.24
N ILE A 69 26.34 -4.67 15.63
CA ILE A 69 26.44 -3.96 16.91
C ILE A 69 26.70 -2.47 16.58
N PRO A 70 25.76 -1.55 16.86
CA PRO A 70 24.43 -1.76 17.46
C PRO A 70 23.47 -2.51 16.53
N LEU A 71 22.41 -3.07 17.10
CA LEU A 71 21.37 -3.79 16.39
C LEU A 71 20.70 -2.88 15.34
N LYS A 72 20.59 -3.38 14.11
CA LYS A 72 19.96 -2.68 13.00
C LYS A 72 18.70 -3.41 12.57
N VAL A 73 17.58 -2.69 12.53
CA VAL A 73 16.28 -3.20 12.05
C VAL A 73 15.74 -2.27 10.97
N GLU A 74 15.33 -2.84 9.86
CA GLU A 74 14.69 -2.13 8.76
C GLU A 74 13.34 -2.75 8.45
N TYR A 75 12.43 -1.96 7.86
CA TYR A 75 11.14 -2.41 7.35
C TYR A 75 11.07 -2.11 5.87
N ILE A 76 10.64 -3.09 5.08
CA ILE A 76 10.44 -3.00 3.63
C ILE A 76 9.03 -3.43 3.25
N LEU A 77 8.56 -3.02 2.09
CA LEU A 77 7.33 -3.57 1.52
C LEU A 77 7.59 -4.99 0.99
N THR A 78 6.62 -5.86 1.21
CA THR A 78 6.53 -7.15 0.51
C THR A 78 5.97 -6.93 -0.89
N PRO A 79 6.05 -7.93 -1.80
CA PRO A 79 5.34 -7.86 -3.08
C PRO A 79 3.84 -7.57 -2.92
N LEU A 80 3.21 -8.12 -1.87
CA LEU A 80 1.81 -7.85 -1.55
C LEU A 80 1.59 -6.37 -1.15
N GLY A 81 2.50 -5.79 -0.37
CA GLY A 81 2.47 -4.39 -0.01
C GLY A 81 2.65 -3.47 -1.22
N GLU A 82 3.57 -3.79 -2.13
CA GLU A 82 3.76 -3.06 -3.39
C GLU A 82 2.51 -3.09 -4.27
N ASP A 83 1.82 -4.22 -4.33
CA ASP A 83 0.57 -4.39 -5.07
C ASP A 83 -0.55 -3.46 -4.56
N LEU A 84 -0.53 -3.12 -3.28
CA LEU A 84 -1.54 -2.27 -2.66
C LEU A 84 -1.30 -0.77 -2.95
N ILE A 85 -0.09 -0.35 -3.26
CA ILE A 85 0.27 1.07 -3.43
C ILE A 85 -0.59 1.77 -4.49
N PRO A 86 -0.84 1.22 -5.69
CA PRO A 86 -1.71 1.86 -6.67
C PRO A 86 -3.11 2.19 -6.13
N ALA A 87 -3.71 1.29 -5.38
CA ALA A 87 -5.01 1.52 -4.75
C ALA A 87 -4.96 2.64 -3.71
N LEU A 88 -3.90 2.70 -2.90
CA LEU A 88 -3.69 3.78 -1.92
C LEU A 88 -3.52 5.13 -2.60
N ASP A 89 -2.84 5.18 -3.74
CA ASP A 89 -2.66 6.40 -4.51
C ASP A 89 -4.00 6.93 -5.05
N ILE A 90 -4.89 6.06 -5.50
CA ILE A 90 -6.24 6.44 -5.93
C ILE A 90 -7.04 7.02 -4.76
N LEU A 91 -6.99 6.38 -3.60
CA LEU A 91 -7.62 6.90 -2.39
C LEU A 91 -7.05 8.26 -1.98
N TYR A 92 -5.73 8.42 -2.09
CA TYR A 92 -5.05 9.68 -1.82
C TYR A 92 -5.54 10.81 -2.75
N ILE A 93 -5.60 10.55 -4.06
CA ILE A 93 -6.10 11.51 -5.06
C ILE A 93 -7.54 11.90 -4.74
N TRP A 94 -8.39 10.95 -4.42
CA TRP A 94 -9.77 11.22 -4.02
C TRP A 94 -9.82 12.16 -2.81
N SER A 95 -9.01 11.90 -1.79
CA SER A 95 -8.93 12.72 -0.59
C SER A 95 -8.44 14.14 -0.87
N VAL A 96 -7.40 14.29 -1.69
CA VAL A 96 -6.85 15.61 -2.09
C VAL A 96 -7.93 16.44 -2.78
N ARG A 97 -8.67 15.83 -3.72
CA ARG A 97 -9.77 16.53 -4.42
C ARG A 97 -10.87 16.97 -3.46
N ARG A 98 -11.23 16.13 -2.50
CA ARG A 98 -12.26 16.45 -1.51
C ARG A 98 -11.80 17.55 -0.54
N LEU A 99 -10.58 17.46 -0.05
CA LEU A 99 -10.00 18.46 0.84
C LEU A 99 -9.90 19.83 0.14
N ALA A 100 -9.49 19.84 -1.13
CA ALA A 100 -9.48 21.06 -1.94
C ALA A 100 -10.88 21.68 -2.07
N SER A 101 -11.90 20.87 -2.28
CA SER A 101 -13.29 21.34 -2.37
C SER A 101 -13.81 21.93 -1.05
N LEU A 102 -13.23 21.52 0.07
CA LEU A 102 -13.54 22.03 1.41
C LEU A 102 -12.64 23.23 1.82
N ASN A 103 -11.75 23.67 0.93
CA ASN A 103 -10.75 24.72 1.20
C ASN A 103 -9.85 24.41 2.40
N LEU A 104 -9.56 23.13 2.64
CA LEU A 104 -8.64 22.69 3.68
C LEU A 104 -7.21 22.64 3.13
N PRO A 105 -6.21 23.14 3.91
CA PRO A 105 -4.83 23.16 3.46
C PRO A 105 -4.25 21.75 3.38
N ILE A 106 -3.52 21.49 2.31
CA ILE A 106 -2.79 20.23 2.09
C ILE A 106 -1.33 20.63 1.86
N ASP A 107 -0.41 19.97 2.55
CA ASP A 107 1.01 20.12 2.26
C ASP A 107 1.31 19.55 0.87
N PRO A 108 1.71 20.38 -0.10
CA PRO A 108 1.95 19.92 -1.47
C PRO A 108 3.16 18.97 -1.58
N ASP A 109 4.04 18.97 -0.60
CA ASP A 109 5.24 18.13 -0.58
C ASP A 109 5.07 16.87 0.28
N ALA A 110 3.95 16.73 0.99
CA ALA A 110 3.74 15.62 1.91
C ALA A 110 3.77 14.25 1.23
N PHE A 111 3.11 14.14 0.07
CA PHE A 111 3.04 12.88 -0.67
C PHE A 111 2.92 13.14 -2.16
N LYS A 112 3.77 12.46 -2.94
CA LYS A 112 3.69 12.48 -4.40
C LYS A 112 3.07 11.18 -4.88
N VAL A 113 2.06 11.29 -5.72
CA VAL A 113 1.45 10.14 -6.39
C VAL A 113 2.37 9.68 -7.51
N HIS A 114 2.53 8.38 -7.67
CA HIS A 114 3.34 7.79 -8.73
C HIS A 114 2.60 7.86 -10.06
N THR A 115 3.25 8.43 -11.07
CA THR A 115 2.70 8.58 -12.43
C THR A 115 3.62 7.98 -13.50
N GLU A 116 4.55 7.13 -13.11
CA GLU A 116 5.47 6.47 -14.03
C GLU A 116 4.78 5.37 -14.84
N MET A 117 5.24 5.10 -16.06
CA MET A 117 4.69 4.04 -16.91
C MET A 117 4.65 2.68 -16.22
N LYS A 118 5.65 2.36 -15.41
CA LYS A 118 5.69 1.15 -14.61
C LYS A 118 4.49 1.02 -13.65
N TYR A 119 4.03 2.15 -13.15
CA TYR A 119 2.85 2.21 -12.29
C TYR A 119 1.57 1.91 -13.06
N GLU A 120 1.42 2.47 -14.26
CA GLU A 120 0.27 2.17 -15.13
C GLU A 120 0.23 0.69 -15.50
N ASP A 121 1.37 0.09 -15.86
CA ASP A 121 1.49 -1.33 -16.15
C ASP A 121 1.09 -2.19 -14.95
N GLN A 122 1.53 -1.83 -13.75
CA GLN A 122 1.15 -2.53 -12.51
C GLN A 122 -0.35 -2.45 -12.24
N LEU A 123 -0.95 -1.29 -12.44
CA LEU A 123 -2.40 -1.09 -12.28
C LEU A 123 -3.19 -1.93 -13.30
N MET A 124 -2.74 -1.96 -14.55
CA MET A 124 -3.36 -2.78 -15.60
C MET A 124 -3.27 -4.27 -15.28
N ASP A 125 -2.13 -4.74 -14.78
CA ASP A 125 -1.93 -6.13 -14.36
C ASP A 125 -2.91 -6.54 -13.25
N ILE A 126 -3.08 -5.69 -12.25
CA ILE A 126 -4.07 -5.90 -11.18
C ILE A 126 -5.49 -6.00 -11.74
N MET A 127 -5.84 -5.11 -12.66
CA MET A 127 -7.16 -5.10 -13.31
C MET A 127 -7.40 -6.36 -14.14
N ASP A 128 -6.40 -6.80 -14.90
CA ASP A 128 -6.49 -8.01 -15.71
C ASP A 128 -6.64 -9.27 -14.84
N THR A 129 -5.88 -9.36 -13.76
CA THR A 129 -6.01 -10.45 -12.78
C THR A 129 -7.42 -10.52 -12.20
N TYR A 130 -8.03 -9.37 -11.91
CA TYR A 130 -9.41 -9.31 -11.43
C TYR A 130 -10.41 -9.82 -12.48
N LYS A 131 -10.29 -9.41 -13.74
CA LYS A 131 -11.15 -9.83 -14.84
C LYS A 131 -11.10 -11.36 -15.04
N HIS A 132 -9.91 -11.95 -15.07
CA HIS A 132 -9.73 -13.39 -15.21
C HIS A 132 -10.41 -14.19 -14.10
N LYS A 133 -10.32 -13.74 -12.87
CA LYS A 133 -10.98 -14.40 -11.73
C LYS A 133 -12.50 -14.31 -11.76
N GLN A 134 -13.05 -13.24 -12.30
CA GLN A 134 -14.51 -13.04 -12.38
C GLN A 134 -15.14 -13.66 -13.62
N HIS A 135 -14.41 -13.76 -14.72
CA HIS A 135 -14.88 -14.23 -16.01
C HIS A 135 -13.87 -15.18 -16.67
N PRO A 136 -13.65 -16.37 -16.11
CA PRO A 136 -12.63 -17.30 -16.66
C PRO A 136 -12.94 -17.82 -18.05
N GLU A 137 -14.20 -17.69 -18.53
CA GLU A 137 -14.63 -18.16 -19.86
C GLU A 137 -14.43 -17.14 -20.98
N ALA A 138 -14.14 -15.87 -20.69
CA ALA A 138 -13.96 -14.83 -21.69
C ALA A 138 -12.73 -15.06 -22.57
N ASP A 139 -11.70 -15.73 -22.06
CA ASP A 139 -10.44 -15.97 -22.77
C ASP A 139 -10.50 -17.16 -23.72
N ALA A 140 -11.41 -18.09 -23.51
CA ALA A 140 -11.56 -19.25 -24.38
C ALA A 140 -12.08 -18.88 -25.79
N ASN A 141 -12.75 -17.71 -25.93
CA ASN A 141 -13.33 -17.26 -27.19
C ASN A 141 -12.38 -16.42 -28.05
N GLU A 142 -11.34 -15.80 -27.49
CA GLU A 142 -10.38 -15.03 -28.28
C GLU A 142 -9.38 -15.92 -29.04
N ASN A 143 -9.13 -17.14 -28.54
CA ASN A 143 -8.24 -18.09 -29.21
C ASN A 143 -8.88 -18.87 -30.37
N VAL A 144 -10.19 -18.78 -30.56
CA VAL A 144 -10.91 -19.47 -31.63
C VAL A 144 -11.06 -18.62 -32.91
N SER A 145 -10.83 -17.30 -32.85
CA SER A 145 -10.99 -16.40 -34.00
C SER A 145 -9.72 -16.15 -34.83
N HIS A 146 -8.62 -16.87 -34.58
CA HIS A 146 -7.35 -16.77 -35.31
C HIS A 146 -6.88 -18.08 -35.93
N GLN A 147 -7.81 -18.97 -36.29
CA GLN A 147 -7.49 -20.14 -37.16
C GLN A 147 -8.11 -19.93 -38.53
#